data_76f7b55d97b07a6a8fa35fb64ee8c931
#
_entry.id   76f7b55d97b07a6a8fa35fb64ee8c931
#
_cell.length_a   1.000
_cell.length_b   1.000
_cell.length_c   1.000
_cell.angle_alpha   90.00
_cell.angle_beta   90.00
_cell.angle_gamma   90.00
#
_symmetry.space_group_name_H-M   'P 1'
#
loop_
_entity.id
_entity.type
_entity.pdbx_description
1 polymer ?
#
loop_
_entity_poly.entity_id
_entity_poly.type
_entity_poly.pdbx_seq_one_letter_code
_entity_poly.pdbx_strand_id
1 'polypeptide(L)'
;MSDVQQEIDQLVKNNDIVLFMKGSASFPMCGFSGRAVQILKACGVDTKALTTVNVLENDGIRQGIKEYSNWPTIPQLYVRGEFIGGSDIMMEMYQSGELQQVIGGNAA
;
A
#
# COMPACT_ATOMS: atom_id res chain seq x y z
N MET A 1 18.52 -0.58 -11.85
CA MET A 1 17.38 0.23 -11.36
C MET A 1 17.85 1.66 -11.11
N SER A 2 16.98 2.63 -11.35
CA SER A 2 17.23 4.01 -10.97
C SER A 2 17.28 4.13 -9.43
N ASP A 3 17.79 5.28 -8.93
CA ASP A 3 17.84 5.51 -7.48
C ASP A 3 16.45 5.45 -6.84
N VAL A 4 15.43 5.99 -7.53
CA VAL A 4 14.05 5.95 -7.05
C VAL A 4 13.52 4.52 -7.03
N GLN A 5 13.81 3.74 -8.05
CA GLN A 5 13.38 2.34 -8.11
C GLN A 5 14.04 1.51 -7.00
N GLN A 6 15.29 1.75 -6.70
CA GLN A 6 15.99 1.10 -5.58
C GLN A 6 15.38 1.49 -4.24
N GLU A 7 15.06 2.78 -4.06
CA GLU A 7 14.43 3.28 -2.84
C GLU A 7 13.07 2.60 -2.61
N ILE A 8 12.25 2.53 -3.66
CA ILE A 8 10.94 1.87 -3.58
C ILE A 8 11.11 0.38 -3.26
N ASP A 9 12.04 -0.28 -3.93
CA ASP A 9 12.30 -1.70 -3.72
C ASP A 9 12.69 -1.99 -2.26
N GLN A 10 13.55 -1.14 -1.69
CA GLN A 10 13.94 -1.28 -0.28
C GLN A 10 12.77 -1.03 0.67
N LEU A 11 11.94 -0.02 0.37
CA LEU A 11 10.75 0.27 1.19
C LEU A 11 9.82 -0.94 1.26
N VAL A 12 9.50 -1.53 0.12
CA VAL A 12 8.52 -2.62 0.08
C VAL A 12 9.09 -3.94 0.62
N LYS A 13 10.40 -4.15 0.52
CA LYS A 13 11.03 -5.38 0.99
C LYS A 13 11.42 -5.36 2.45
N ASN A 14 11.71 -4.17 2.99
CA ASN A 14 12.16 -4.03 4.37
C ASN A 14 11.03 -3.77 5.37
N ASN A 15 9.80 -3.66 4.88
CA ASN A 15 8.63 -3.40 5.73
C ASN A 15 7.55 -4.42 5.42
N ASP A 16 6.87 -4.89 6.46
CA ASP A 16 5.87 -5.94 6.31
C ASP A 16 4.68 -5.48 5.47
N ILE A 17 4.12 -4.32 5.80
CA ILE A 17 2.97 -3.75 5.10
C ILE A 17 3.30 -2.32 4.73
N VAL A 18 3.22 -2.00 3.44
CA VAL A 18 3.49 -0.65 2.93
C VAL A 18 2.32 -0.19 2.09
N LEU A 19 1.81 0.99 2.40
CA LEU A 19 0.75 1.63 1.63
C LEU A 19 1.27 2.93 1.03
N PHE A 20 1.36 2.97 -0.28
CA PHE A 20 1.63 4.22 -1.02
C PHE A 20 0.30 4.93 -1.21
N MET A 21 0.18 6.15 -0.68
CA MET A 21 -1.10 6.83 -0.62
C MET A 21 -0.95 8.34 -0.80
N LYS A 22 -2.07 9.01 -0.98
CA LYS A 22 -2.13 10.47 -0.97
C LYS A 22 -2.53 10.91 0.43
N GLY A 23 -1.61 11.61 1.10
CA GLY A 23 -1.76 12.00 2.49
C GLY A 23 -1.13 10.97 3.43
N SER A 24 -1.60 10.94 4.67
CA SER A 24 -1.14 10.01 5.70
C SER A 24 -2.29 9.17 6.22
N ALA A 25 -1.97 8.15 7.03
CA ALA A 25 -2.99 7.27 7.61
C ALA A 25 -3.99 8.06 8.47
N SER A 26 -3.50 9.05 9.20
CA SER A 26 -4.37 9.90 10.03
C SER A 26 -5.01 11.05 9.26
N PHE A 27 -4.47 11.40 8.08
CA PHE A 27 -4.95 12.51 7.25
C PHE A 27 -4.93 12.14 5.78
N PRO A 28 -5.78 11.20 5.33
CA PRO A 28 -5.85 10.87 3.91
C PRO A 28 -6.34 12.08 3.11
N MET A 29 -5.70 12.32 1.97
CA MET A 29 -6.02 13.46 1.10
C MET A 29 -6.70 13.04 -0.20
N CYS A 30 -7.26 11.84 -0.23
CA CYS A 30 -7.96 11.28 -1.37
C CYS A 30 -8.92 10.22 -0.83
N GLY A 31 -10.14 10.17 -1.38
CA GLY A 31 -11.14 9.21 -0.93
C GLY A 31 -10.70 7.75 -1.08
N PHE A 32 -9.99 7.44 -2.16
CA PHE A 32 -9.49 6.08 -2.38
C PHE A 32 -8.38 5.71 -1.38
N SER A 33 -7.50 6.66 -1.04
CA SER A 33 -6.48 6.45 -0.01
C SER A 33 -7.11 6.26 1.37
N GLY A 34 -8.12 7.06 1.69
CA GLY A 34 -8.86 6.93 2.95
C GLY A 34 -9.54 5.57 3.07
N ARG A 35 -10.14 5.11 1.97
CA ARG A 35 -10.78 3.79 1.91
C ARG A 35 -9.77 2.68 2.15
N ALA A 36 -8.58 2.78 1.54
CA ALA A 36 -7.52 1.79 1.74
C ALA A 36 -7.12 1.69 3.21
N VAL A 37 -6.94 2.83 3.88
CA VAL A 37 -6.61 2.86 5.32
C VAL A 37 -7.72 2.22 6.14
N GLN A 38 -8.99 2.51 5.85
CA GLN A 38 -10.12 1.93 6.58
C GLN A 38 -10.19 0.42 6.39
N ILE A 39 -9.93 -0.08 5.19
CA ILE A 39 -9.89 -1.52 4.92
C ILE A 39 -8.80 -2.19 5.76
N LEU A 40 -7.61 -1.60 5.82
CA LEU A 40 -6.51 -2.15 6.62
C LEU A 40 -6.85 -2.17 8.11
N LYS A 41 -7.48 -1.11 8.62
CA LYS A 41 -7.97 -1.08 10.01
C LYS A 41 -8.96 -2.20 10.27
N ALA A 42 -9.89 -2.42 9.34
CA ALA A 42 -10.89 -3.48 9.45
C ALA A 42 -10.25 -4.87 9.45
N CYS A 43 -9.09 -5.01 8.81
CA CYS A 43 -8.29 -6.24 8.85
C CYS A 43 -7.49 -6.40 10.15
N GLY A 44 -7.58 -5.45 11.07
CA GLY A 44 -6.86 -5.51 12.32
C GLY A 44 -5.44 -4.95 12.27
N VAL A 45 -5.07 -4.26 11.20
CA VAL A 45 -3.76 -3.64 11.08
C VAL A 45 -3.71 -2.40 11.97
N ASP A 46 -2.71 -2.36 12.87
CA ASP A 46 -2.44 -1.17 13.66
C ASP A 46 -1.80 -0.13 12.74
N THR A 47 -2.43 1.05 12.64
CA THR A 47 -1.93 2.12 11.78
C THR A 47 -0.55 2.62 12.21
N LYS A 48 -0.16 2.40 13.45
CA LYS A 48 1.19 2.73 13.94
C LYS A 48 2.24 1.74 13.42
N ALA A 49 1.85 0.50 13.15
CA ALA A 49 2.73 -0.53 12.60
C ALA A 49 2.76 -0.50 11.07
N LEU A 50 1.81 0.20 10.46
CA LEU A 50 1.71 0.33 9.01
C LEU A 50 2.72 1.37 8.51
N THR A 51 3.53 0.99 7.54
CA THR A 51 4.38 1.95 6.84
C THR A 51 3.58 2.61 5.73
N THR A 52 3.39 3.92 5.83
CA THR A 52 2.72 4.70 4.79
C THR A 52 3.71 5.62 4.10
N VAL A 53 3.54 5.78 2.80
CA VAL A 53 4.35 6.69 1.99
C VAL A 53 3.42 7.69 1.33
N ASN A 54 3.57 8.98 1.70
CA ASN A 54 2.76 10.05 1.12
C ASN A 54 3.37 10.49 -0.21
N VAL A 55 2.78 10.03 -1.31
CA VAL A 55 3.31 10.34 -2.65
C VAL A 55 3.12 11.81 -3.04
N LEU A 56 2.30 12.56 -2.32
CA LEU A 56 2.14 13.99 -2.57
C LEU A 56 3.38 14.80 -2.15
N GLU A 57 4.20 14.25 -1.25
CA GLU A 57 5.42 14.89 -0.78
C GLU A 57 6.65 14.55 -1.62
N ASN A 58 6.52 13.61 -2.56
CA ASN A 58 7.66 13.16 -3.36
C ASN A 58 7.22 12.73 -4.76
N ASP A 59 7.38 13.63 -5.72
CA ASP A 59 6.98 13.37 -7.10
C ASP A 59 7.77 12.21 -7.73
N GLY A 60 9.03 12.05 -7.36
CA GLY A 60 9.85 10.94 -7.84
C GLY A 60 9.25 9.60 -7.45
N ILE A 61 8.86 9.44 -6.20
CA ILE A 61 8.21 8.22 -5.73
C ILE A 61 6.82 8.08 -6.36
N ARG A 62 6.08 9.18 -6.50
CA ARG A 62 4.75 9.14 -7.11
C ARG A 62 4.78 8.55 -8.52
N GLN A 63 5.73 8.97 -9.33
CA GLN A 63 5.90 8.43 -10.67
C GLN A 63 6.56 7.05 -10.64
N GLY A 64 7.58 6.90 -9.81
CA GLY A 64 8.35 5.67 -9.73
C GLY A 64 7.54 4.48 -9.28
N ILE A 65 6.60 4.66 -8.35
CA ILE A 65 5.78 3.53 -7.87
C ILE A 65 4.87 2.98 -8.98
N LYS A 66 4.39 3.84 -9.86
CA LYS A 66 3.57 3.40 -10.99
C LYS A 66 4.37 2.55 -11.97
N GLU A 67 5.63 2.92 -12.20
CA GLU A 67 6.55 2.14 -13.03
C GLU A 67 6.93 0.83 -12.35
N TYR A 68 7.24 0.90 -11.05
CA TYR A 68 7.65 -0.26 -10.26
C TYR A 68 6.58 -1.36 -10.27
N SER A 69 5.33 -0.97 -10.07
CA SER A 69 4.20 -1.90 -10.02
C SER A 69 3.60 -2.22 -11.38
N ASN A 70 3.95 -1.43 -12.39
CA ASN A 70 3.24 -1.42 -13.68
C ASN A 70 1.73 -1.21 -13.47
N TRP A 71 1.38 -0.32 -12.54
CA TRP A 71 0.00 -0.02 -12.17
C TRP A 71 -0.19 1.50 -12.10
N PRO A 72 -1.22 2.07 -12.73
CA PRO A 72 -1.26 3.53 -12.98
C PRO A 72 -1.81 4.38 -11.85
N THR A 73 -2.39 3.79 -10.82
CA THR A 73 -3.15 4.54 -9.83
C THR A 73 -2.61 4.40 -8.41
N ILE A 74 -2.94 5.38 -7.57
CA ILE A 74 -2.68 5.41 -6.13
C ILE A 74 -4.04 5.36 -5.44
N PRO A 75 -4.21 4.64 -4.33
CA PRO A 75 -3.19 3.98 -3.50
C PRO A 75 -2.73 2.63 -4.04
N GLN A 76 -1.58 2.17 -3.51
CA GLN A 76 -1.05 0.84 -3.80
C GLN A 76 -0.59 0.16 -2.53
N LEU A 77 -1.03 -1.07 -2.31
CA LEU A 77 -0.69 -1.86 -1.13
C LEU A 77 0.35 -2.92 -1.48
N TYR A 78 1.37 -3.03 -0.63
CA TYR A 78 2.37 -4.09 -0.68
C TYR A 78 2.39 -4.82 0.65
N VAL A 79 2.46 -6.15 0.61
CA VAL A 79 2.60 -6.99 1.79
C VAL A 79 3.81 -7.89 1.58
N ARG A 80 4.79 -7.75 2.46
CA ARG A 80 6.06 -8.51 2.41
C ARG A 80 6.70 -8.50 1.02
N GLY A 81 6.74 -7.31 0.42
CA GLY A 81 7.36 -7.08 -0.89
C GLY A 81 6.49 -7.41 -2.09
N GLU A 82 5.30 -7.93 -1.87
CA GLU A 82 4.38 -8.33 -2.94
C GLU A 82 3.32 -7.28 -3.20
N PHE A 83 3.14 -6.89 -4.45
CA PHE A 83 2.09 -5.96 -4.83
C PHE A 83 0.72 -6.63 -4.71
N ILE A 84 -0.17 -6.03 -3.93
CA ILE A 84 -1.52 -6.55 -3.74
C ILE A 84 -2.50 -5.88 -4.69
N GLY A 85 -2.50 -4.55 -4.73
CA GLY A 85 -3.39 -3.79 -5.59
C GLY A 85 -3.80 -2.46 -5.00
N GLY A 86 -4.78 -1.83 -5.62
CA GLY A 86 -5.37 -0.58 -5.15
C GLY A 86 -6.60 -0.82 -4.30
N SER A 87 -7.35 0.27 -4.01
CA SER A 87 -8.47 0.20 -3.08
C SER A 87 -9.59 -0.75 -3.53
N ASP A 88 -9.85 -0.85 -4.83
CA ASP A 88 -10.90 -1.74 -5.32
C ASP A 88 -10.53 -3.22 -5.12
N ILE A 89 -9.29 -3.58 -5.44
CA ILE A 89 -8.78 -4.94 -5.22
C ILE A 89 -8.77 -5.25 -3.73
N MET A 90 -8.31 -4.31 -2.90
CA MET A 90 -8.31 -4.47 -1.45
C MET A 90 -9.72 -4.74 -0.91
N MET A 91 -10.71 -4.01 -1.41
CA MET A 91 -12.11 -4.21 -1.00
C MET A 91 -12.61 -5.59 -1.38
N GLU A 92 -12.37 -6.04 -2.61
CA GLU A 92 -12.75 -7.38 -3.05
C GLU A 92 -12.11 -8.46 -2.19
N MET A 93 -10.82 -8.33 -1.91
CA MET A 93 -10.08 -9.29 -1.09
C MET A 93 -10.55 -9.26 0.36
N TYR A 94 -10.91 -8.07 0.87
CA TYR A 94 -11.46 -7.95 2.22
C TYR A 94 -12.80 -8.68 2.33
N GLN A 95 -13.68 -8.47 1.36
CA GLN A 95 -15.02 -9.10 1.36
C GLN A 95 -14.93 -10.61 1.26
N SER A 96 -13.95 -11.15 0.55
CA SER A 96 -13.75 -12.60 0.44
C SER A 96 -12.98 -13.21 1.61
N GLY A 97 -12.39 -12.40 2.49
CA GLY A 97 -11.54 -12.86 3.58
C GLY A 97 -10.09 -13.11 3.17
N GLU A 98 -9.77 -12.97 1.89
CA GLU A 98 -8.42 -13.23 1.37
C GLU A 98 -7.40 -12.21 1.90
N LEU A 99 -7.81 -10.94 2.03
CA LEU A 99 -6.88 -9.90 2.48
C LEU A 99 -6.42 -10.16 3.91
N GLN A 100 -7.32 -10.58 4.78
CA GLN A 100 -7.00 -10.92 6.17
C GLN A 100 -5.99 -12.06 6.23
N GLN A 101 -6.12 -13.05 5.36
CA GLN A 101 -5.19 -14.17 5.28
C GLN A 101 -3.81 -13.73 4.80
N VAL A 102 -3.76 -12.90 3.77
CA VAL A 102 -2.50 -12.38 3.23
C VAL A 102 -1.76 -11.55 4.29
N ILE A 103 -2.46 -10.64 4.97
CA ILE A 103 -1.88 -9.78 6.00
C ILE A 103 -1.41 -10.61 7.18
N GLY A 104 -2.18 -11.62 7.57
CA GLY A 104 -1.83 -12.49 8.69
C GLY A 104 -0.73 -13.50 8.37
N GLY A 105 -0.24 -13.56 7.13
CA GLY A 105 0.79 -14.52 6.73
C GLY A 105 0.25 -15.92 6.51
N ASN A 106 -1.07 -16.07 6.37
CA ASN A 106 -1.74 -17.35 6.15
C ASN A 106 -2.12 -17.57 4.68
N ALA A 107 -1.47 -16.87 3.78
CA ALA A 107 -1.68 -17.07 2.35
C ALA A 107 -1.27 -18.49 1.97
N ALA A 108 -2.19 -19.21 1.47
CA ALA A 108 -1.94 -20.57 1.05
C ALA A 108 -1.17 -20.59 -0.27
#